data_1a4b12f4cec845b96edeb44805a1bf7d
#
_entry.id   1a4b12f4cec845b96edeb44805a1bf7d
#
_cell.length_a   1.000
_cell.length_b   1.000
_cell.length_c   1.000
_cell.angle_alpha   90.00
_cell.angle_beta   90.00
_cell.angle_gamma   90.00
#
_symmetry.space_group_name_H-M   'P 1'
#
loop_
_entity.id
_entity.type
_entity.pdbx_description
1 polymer ?
#
loop_
_entity_poly.entity_id
_entity_poly.type
_entity_poly.pdbx_seq_one_letter_code
_entity_poly.pdbx_strand_id
1 'polypeptide(L)'
;MQNDVISLVAKTYTIDAYGDTVVTRTTRDVFAEIRSIGMKEKYEALQAGLNPEYTFVLADYFEYDDEDEIQYGGKTYRVIRTYRNGQTIEIVVTRDSSEVSDGSTQSN
;
A
#
# COMPACT_ATOMS: atom_id res chain seq x y z
N MET A 1 -0.87 -6.38 18.04
CA MET A 1 0.27 -5.56 18.47
C MET A 1 1.01 -5.05 17.26
N GLN A 2 1.33 -3.75 17.23
CA GLN A 2 1.95 -3.13 16.06
C GLN A 2 3.45 -3.14 16.23
N ASN A 3 4.10 -4.19 15.78
CA ASN A 3 5.53 -4.30 15.96
C ASN A 3 6.32 -4.49 14.67
N ASP A 4 5.65 -4.37 13.53
CA ASP A 4 6.36 -4.33 12.25
C ASP A 4 6.37 -2.89 11.75
N VAL A 5 7.31 -2.57 10.86
CA VAL A 5 7.42 -1.23 10.30
C VAL A 5 7.09 -1.28 8.82
N ILE A 6 6.18 -0.41 8.41
CA ILE A 6 5.87 -0.23 6.99
C ILE A 6 6.15 1.23 6.63
N SER A 7 6.36 1.50 5.34
CA SER A 7 6.59 2.86 4.87
C SER A 7 5.39 3.28 4.03
N LEU A 8 4.75 4.35 4.44
CA LEU A 8 3.66 4.96 3.68
C LEU A 8 4.27 5.91 2.67
N VAL A 9 3.91 5.76 1.41
CA VAL A 9 4.53 6.50 0.31
C VAL A 9 3.54 7.51 -0.22
N ALA A 10 3.90 8.79 -0.11
CA ALA A 10 3.10 9.88 -0.66
C ALA A 10 3.78 10.37 -1.94
N LYS A 11 2.98 10.69 -2.95
CA LYS A 11 3.48 11.20 -4.21
C LYS A 11 2.95 12.61 -4.43
N THR A 12 3.85 13.51 -4.83
CA THR A 12 3.47 14.88 -5.16
C THR A 12 3.84 15.12 -6.62
N TYR A 13 2.91 15.70 -7.37
CA TYR A 13 3.11 15.98 -8.79
C TYR A 13 3.25 17.49 -8.96
N THR A 14 4.33 17.91 -9.61
CA THR A 14 4.56 19.33 -9.90
C THR A 14 4.93 19.47 -11.36
N ILE A 15 4.84 20.71 -11.86
CA ILE A 15 5.23 21.02 -13.22
C ILE A 15 6.51 21.83 -13.15
N ASP A 16 7.56 21.39 -13.85
CA ASP A 16 8.83 22.08 -13.84
C ASP A 16 8.86 23.26 -14.81
N ALA A 17 10.01 23.93 -14.92
CA ALA A 17 10.14 25.10 -15.75
C ALA A 17 9.96 24.80 -17.24
N TYR A 18 10.06 23.55 -17.64
CA TYR A 18 9.92 23.14 -19.04
C TYR A 18 8.53 22.58 -19.34
N GLY A 19 7.63 22.62 -18.37
CA GLY A 19 6.29 22.08 -18.55
C GLY A 19 6.15 20.59 -18.35
N ASP A 20 7.21 19.93 -17.88
CA ASP A 20 7.17 18.48 -17.64
C ASP A 20 6.66 18.18 -16.24
N THR A 21 5.95 17.07 -16.12
CA THR A 21 5.46 16.63 -14.81
C THR A 21 6.60 15.98 -14.03
N VAL A 22 6.82 16.45 -12.82
CA VAL A 22 7.82 15.88 -11.92
C VAL A 22 7.09 15.23 -10.76
N VAL A 23 7.46 13.99 -10.46
CA VAL A 23 6.87 13.23 -9.36
C VAL A 23 7.88 13.19 -8.23
N THR A 24 7.48 13.66 -7.06
CA THR A 24 8.31 13.57 -5.86
C THR A 24 7.66 12.57 -4.92
N ARG A 25 8.44 11.63 -4.44
CA ARG A 25 7.98 10.60 -3.50
C ARG A 25 8.57 10.87 -2.15
N THR A 26 7.74 10.83 -1.12
CA THR A 26 8.20 10.91 0.25
C THR A 26 7.68 9.71 1.00
N THR A 27 8.48 9.18 1.90
CA THR A 27 8.06 8.03 2.68
C THR A 27 8.06 8.40 4.16
N ARG A 28 7.16 7.74 4.89
CA ARG A 28 7.04 7.94 6.32
C ARG A 28 6.85 6.58 6.94
N ASP A 29 7.71 6.21 7.89
CA ASP A 29 7.64 4.90 8.52
C ASP A 29 6.67 4.93 9.68
N VAL A 30 5.85 3.89 9.77
CA VAL A 30 4.92 3.75 10.88
C VAL A 30 4.92 2.29 11.34
N PHE A 31 4.52 2.07 12.57
CA PHE A 31 4.36 0.71 13.08
C PHE A 31 3.01 0.16 12.65
N ALA A 32 2.99 -1.11 12.32
CA ALA A 32 1.77 -1.77 11.88
C ALA A 32 1.78 -3.21 12.34
N GLU A 33 0.59 -3.75 12.53
CA GLU A 33 0.39 -5.19 12.67
C GLU A 33 0.10 -5.76 11.28
N ILE A 34 0.76 -6.85 10.93
CA ILE A 34 0.59 -7.47 9.62
C ILE A 34 -0.32 -8.68 9.79
N ARG A 35 -1.40 -8.72 9.03
CA ARG A 35 -2.33 -9.85 9.07
C ARG A 35 -2.48 -10.45 7.69
N SER A 36 -2.68 -11.77 7.65
CA SER A 36 -3.03 -12.42 6.40
C SER A 36 -4.46 -12.12 6.05
N ILE A 37 -4.80 -12.29 4.80
CA ILE A 37 -6.16 -12.10 4.32
C ILE A 37 -6.97 -13.35 4.65
N GLY A 38 -8.16 -13.17 5.22
CA GLY A 38 -9.06 -14.29 5.48
C GLY A 38 -9.59 -14.89 4.20
N MET A 39 -9.96 -16.15 4.26
CA MET A 39 -10.43 -16.87 3.07
C MET A 39 -11.64 -16.24 2.43
N LYS A 40 -12.60 -15.82 3.24
CA LYS A 40 -13.82 -15.21 2.71
C LYS A 40 -13.52 -13.90 2.01
N GLU A 41 -12.70 -13.08 2.62
CA GLU A 41 -12.34 -11.79 2.02
C GLU A 41 -11.55 -12.01 0.73
N LYS A 42 -10.64 -12.95 0.72
CA LYS A 42 -9.86 -13.24 -0.47
C LYS A 42 -10.76 -13.72 -1.61
N TYR A 43 -11.71 -14.58 -1.31
CA TYR A 43 -12.62 -15.08 -2.32
C TYR A 43 -13.46 -13.94 -2.91
N GLU A 44 -14.00 -13.08 -2.05
CA GLU A 44 -14.81 -11.95 -2.51
C GLU A 44 -13.99 -10.99 -3.36
N ALA A 45 -12.74 -10.73 -2.95
CA ALA A 45 -11.90 -9.83 -3.68
C ALA A 45 -11.51 -10.39 -5.05
N LEU A 46 -11.26 -11.69 -5.12
CA LEU A 46 -10.93 -12.32 -6.40
C LEU A 46 -12.10 -12.23 -7.38
N GLN A 47 -13.33 -12.32 -6.87
CA GLN A 47 -14.51 -12.13 -7.71
C GLN A 47 -14.58 -10.74 -8.31
N ALA A 48 -14.04 -9.76 -7.61
CA ALA A 48 -14.00 -8.39 -8.10
C ALA A 48 -12.73 -8.10 -8.91
N GLY A 49 -11.92 -9.10 -9.19
CA GLY A 49 -10.69 -8.90 -9.95
C GLY A 49 -9.51 -8.39 -9.11
N LEU A 50 -9.63 -8.47 -7.80
CA LEU A 50 -8.56 -8.03 -6.89
C LEU A 50 -7.86 -9.23 -6.30
N ASN A 51 -6.60 -9.05 -5.89
CA ASN A 51 -5.85 -10.14 -5.27
C ASN A 51 -5.11 -9.59 -4.04
N PRO A 52 -5.83 -9.45 -2.92
CA PRO A 52 -5.22 -8.89 -1.72
C PRO A 52 -4.15 -9.82 -1.15
N GLU A 53 -3.09 -9.22 -0.60
CA GLU A 53 -1.97 -9.97 -0.03
C GLU A 53 -1.94 -9.88 1.47
N TYR A 54 -2.13 -8.69 2.02
CA TYR A 54 -2.01 -8.45 3.45
C TYR A 54 -3.01 -7.39 3.88
N THR A 55 -3.28 -7.40 5.18
CA THR A 55 -3.94 -6.27 5.85
C THR A 55 -2.94 -5.69 6.83
N PHE A 56 -2.65 -4.42 6.71
CA PHE A 56 -1.81 -3.70 7.66
C PHE A 56 -2.71 -2.94 8.61
N VAL A 57 -2.51 -3.10 9.92
CA VAL A 57 -3.34 -2.45 10.91
C VAL A 57 -2.51 -1.41 11.65
N LEU A 58 -2.94 -0.16 11.58
CA LEU A 58 -2.31 0.93 12.34
C LEU A 58 -3.11 1.20 13.60
N ALA A 59 -2.43 1.47 14.70
CA ALA A 59 -3.08 1.73 15.98
C ALA A 59 -3.87 3.03 15.95
N ASP A 60 -3.38 4.01 15.19
CA ASP A 60 -4.03 5.31 15.10
C ASP A 60 -4.32 5.64 13.65
N TYR A 61 -5.58 5.87 13.34
CA TYR A 61 -5.96 6.20 11.98
C TYR A 61 -5.33 7.52 11.51
N PHE A 62 -4.92 8.38 12.45
CA PHE A 62 -4.24 9.62 12.10
C PHE A 62 -2.95 9.40 11.35
N GLU A 63 -2.35 8.23 11.50
CA GLU A 63 -1.07 7.97 10.87
C GLU A 63 -1.20 7.67 9.40
N TYR A 64 -2.43 7.43 8.93
CA TYR A 64 -2.67 7.17 7.52
C TYR A 64 -3.31 8.40 6.89
N ASP A 65 -2.70 8.89 5.82
CA ASP A 65 -3.16 10.11 5.16
C ASP A 65 -3.49 9.81 3.70
N ASP A 66 -4.21 8.74 3.48
CA ASP A 66 -4.69 8.32 2.15
C ASP A 66 -3.58 8.04 1.15
N GLU A 67 -2.42 7.66 1.63
CA GLU A 67 -1.36 7.20 0.73
C GLU A 67 -1.84 5.93 0.03
N ASP A 68 -1.63 5.83 -1.26
CA ASP A 68 -2.09 4.67 -2.02
C ASP A 68 -1.00 3.63 -2.23
N GLU A 69 0.18 3.86 -1.72
CA GLU A 69 1.30 2.94 -1.88
C GLU A 69 1.98 2.72 -0.54
N ILE A 70 2.35 1.48 -0.27
CA ILE A 70 3.04 1.10 0.97
C ILE A 70 4.22 0.20 0.61
N GLN A 71 5.36 0.42 1.27
CA GLN A 71 6.51 -0.45 1.12
C GLN A 71 6.69 -1.26 2.39
N TYR A 72 6.91 -2.55 2.23
CA TYR A 72 7.12 -3.46 3.35
C TYR A 72 8.00 -4.62 2.88
N GLY A 73 9.04 -4.90 3.67
CA GLY A 73 9.93 -6.02 3.38
C GLY A 73 10.61 -5.93 2.02
N GLY A 74 10.90 -4.71 1.57
CA GLY A 74 11.56 -4.51 0.28
C GLY A 74 10.63 -4.63 -0.91
N LYS A 75 9.33 -4.71 -0.69
CA LYS A 75 8.35 -4.84 -1.76
C LYS A 75 7.37 -3.70 -1.70
N THR A 76 6.76 -3.40 -2.83
CA THR A 76 5.80 -2.32 -2.96
C THR A 76 4.40 -2.89 -3.08
N TYR A 77 3.47 -2.32 -2.32
CA TYR A 77 2.07 -2.73 -2.31
C TYR A 77 1.19 -1.54 -2.61
N ARG A 78 0.04 -1.80 -3.19
CA ARG A 78 -0.95 -0.78 -3.52
C ARG A 78 -2.17 -0.99 -2.63
N VAL A 79 -2.69 0.10 -2.07
CA VAL A 79 -3.87 0.04 -1.21
C VAL A 79 -5.11 -0.16 -2.06
N ILE A 80 -5.92 -1.16 -1.71
CA ILE A 80 -7.17 -1.42 -2.44
C ILE A 80 -8.39 -1.05 -1.63
N ARG A 81 -8.31 -1.06 -0.29
CA ARG A 81 -9.41 -0.55 0.54
C ARG A 81 -8.93 -0.35 1.97
N THR A 82 -9.68 0.44 2.71
CA THR A 82 -9.39 0.67 4.12
C THR A 82 -10.66 0.53 4.92
N TYR A 83 -10.50 0.12 6.18
CA TYR A 83 -11.61 0.05 7.14
C TYR A 83 -11.17 0.73 8.41
N ARG A 84 -11.93 1.69 8.85
CA ARG A 84 -11.68 2.34 10.12
C ARG A 84 -12.52 1.67 11.20
N ASN A 85 -11.89 1.31 12.30
CA ASN A 85 -12.58 0.65 13.40
C ASN A 85 -12.20 1.39 14.67
N GLY A 86 -12.99 2.40 15.03
CA GLY A 86 -12.67 3.25 16.16
C GLY A 86 -11.37 4.01 15.90
N GLN A 87 -10.37 3.76 16.75
CA GLN A 87 -9.09 4.44 16.66
C GLN A 87 -8.18 3.78 15.62
N THR A 88 -8.39 2.52 15.31
CA THR A 88 -7.52 1.79 14.40
C THR A 88 -7.98 1.92 12.95
N ILE A 89 -7.06 1.65 12.02
CA ILE A 89 -7.42 1.55 10.61
C ILE A 89 -6.76 0.30 10.04
N GLU A 90 -7.54 -0.44 9.25
CA GLU A 90 -7.06 -1.63 8.54
C GLU A 90 -6.92 -1.28 7.08
N ILE A 91 -5.74 -1.54 6.53
CA ILE A 91 -5.41 -1.17 5.15
C ILE A 91 -5.14 -2.45 4.39
N VAL A 92 -6.01 -2.77 3.44
CA VAL A 92 -5.88 -3.98 2.63
C VAL A 92 -5.11 -3.63 1.37
N VAL A 93 -4.06 -4.40 1.09
CA VAL A 93 -3.16 -4.09 -0.01
C VAL A 93 -2.96 -5.29 -0.92
N THR A 94 -2.60 -4.99 -2.15
CA THR A 94 -2.19 -6.00 -3.13
C THR A 94 -0.77 -5.68 -3.56
N ARG A 95 -0.04 -6.68 -4.03
CA ARG A 95 1.29 -6.47 -4.56
C ARG A 95 1.21 -5.57 -5.78
N ASP A 96 2.08 -4.57 -5.83
CA ASP A 96 2.10 -3.67 -6.97
C ASP A 96 2.86 -4.34 -8.11
N SER A 97 2.13 -4.82 -9.09
CA SER A 97 2.72 -5.56 -10.20
C SER A 97 3.50 -4.66 -11.14
N SER A 98 3.30 -3.36 -11.10
CA SER A 98 4.07 -2.46 -11.95
C SER A 98 5.55 -2.45 -11.56
N GLU A 99 5.85 -2.77 -10.32
CA GLU A 99 7.22 -2.89 -9.87
C GLU A 99 7.92 -4.06 -10.54
N VAL A 100 7.19 -5.12 -10.79
CA VAL A 100 7.76 -6.33 -11.37
C VAL A 100 8.07 -6.15 -12.84
N SER A 101 7.33 -5.31 -13.52
CA SER A 101 7.52 -5.13 -14.95
C SER A 101 8.83 -4.48 -15.30
N ASP A 102 9.51 -4.03 -14.35
CA ASP A 102 10.81 -3.49 -14.60
C ASP A 102 11.77 -4.55 -14.98
N GLY A 103 11.72 -5.13 -15.45
CA GLY A 103 12.68 -6.06 -15.59
C GLY A 103 12.34 -7.35 -16.13
N SER A 104 12.00 -7.10 -16.00
CA SER A 104 11.80 -7.93 -16.26
C SER A 104 11.31 -8.44 -16.74
N THR A 105 11.34 -8.42 -16.77
CA THR A 105 11.02 -8.86 -17.01
C THR A 105 10.56 -9.34 -17.43
N GLN A 106 10.60 -9.59 -17.58
CA GLN A 106 10.26 -10.10 -17.84
C GLN A 106 9.84 -10.53 -18.39
N SER A 107 10.09 -10.78 -18.52
CA SER A 107 9.85 -11.17 -18.88
C SER A 107 9.41 -11.59 -19.34
N ASN A 108 9.55 -11.81 -19.44
CA ASN A 108 9.26 -12.17 -19.72
C ASN A 108 9.19 -12.38 -20.10
#